data_1a243392a4f509ef7bec3d2927c70351
#
_entry.id   1a243392a4f509ef7bec3d2927c70351
#
_cell.length_a   1.000
_cell.length_b   1.000
_cell.length_c   1.000
_cell.angle_alpha   90.00
_cell.angle_beta   90.00
_cell.angle_gamma   90.00
#
_symmetry.space_group_name_H-M   'P 1'
#
loop_
_entity.id
_entity.type
_entity.pdbx_description
1 polymer ?
#
loop_
_entity_poly.entity_id
_entity_poly.type
_entity_poly.pdbx_seq_one_letter_code
_entity_poly.pdbx_strand_id
1 'polypeptide(L)'
;MITHNNPIKEKIDSLSKGHLSYSTDLGSCINGDSLEVLKEFDDKSIDLLITSPPFALQRQKEYGNQAQNEYVDWFLEFAKIAKEKLKDTGSFVVDLGGAYCKGRPVRSLYQYRLLIKMVDELGYNLAEEFFWYNPSKLPSPIEWVNKRKIRAKDSVNTNWWFSVSDMPKADVKNVLVPYSDSMKRLLKSEGTYYTPKERPSGHVMSDKFNVDNGGAIPSNLLQIPNSESNSHYLKFCKC
;
A
#
# COMPACT_ATOMS: atom_id res chain seq x y z
N MET A 1 17.60 29.69 -13.00
CA MET A 1 16.54 28.68 -13.13
C MET A 1 17.18 27.46 -13.76
N ILE A 2 17.35 26.40 -12.99
CA ILE A 2 17.84 25.12 -13.51
C ILE A 2 16.63 24.45 -14.13
N THR A 3 16.50 24.48 -15.44
CA THR A 3 15.52 23.67 -16.16
C THR A 3 15.95 22.21 -16.01
N HIS A 4 15.41 21.52 -15.03
CA HIS A 4 15.51 20.07 -15.00
C HIS A 4 14.71 19.53 -16.20
N ASN A 5 15.40 19.13 -17.25
CA ASN A 5 14.82 18.33 -18.30
C ASN A 5 14.34 17.03 -17.62
N ASN A 6 13.03 16.91 -17.39
CA ASN A 6 12.46 15.72 -16.76
C ASN A 6 12.19 14.71 -17.90
N PRO A 7 13.01 13.66 -18.04
CA PRO A 7 12.87 12.69 -19.12
C PRO A 7 11.51 11.96 -19.09
N ILE A 8 10.89 11.90 -17.92
CA ILE A 8 9.53 11.34 -17.75
C ILE A 8 8.49 12.21 -18.46
N LYS A 9 8.66 13.55 -18.43
CA LYS A 9 7.72 14.46 -19.10
C LYS A 9 7.72 14.28 -20.61
N GLU A 10 8.91 14.21 -21.22
CA GLU A 10 9.04 13.96 -22.66
C GLU A 10 8.40 12.61 -23.04
N LYS A 11 8.61 11.58 -22.22
CA LYS A 11 8.00 10.28 -22.44
C LYS A 11 6.48 10.34 -22.35
N ILE A 12 5.94 11.01 -21.31
CA ILE A 12 4.49 11.15 -21.11
C ILE A 12 3.86 11.92 -22.28
N ASP A 13 4.51 12.97 -22.77
CA ASP A 13 4.04 13.77 -23.90
C ASP A 13 4.02 12.94 -25.20
N SER A 14 4.79 11.86 -25.28
CA SER A 14 4.85 10.93 -26.42
C SER A 14 3.88 9.75 -26.34
N LEU A 15 3.16 9.55 -25.22
CA LEU A 15 2.25 8.42 -25.06
C LEU A 15 1.07 8.52 -26.04
N SER A 16 0.78 7.40 -26.73
CA SER A 16 -0.29 7.33 -27.72
C SER A 16 -1.61 6.83 -27.15
N LYS A 17 -1.58 6.08 -26.04
CA LYS A 17 -2.73 5.39 -25.43
C LYS A 17 -3.40 6.13 -24.29
N GLY A 18 -2.89 7.29 -23.93
CA GLY A 18 -3.47 8.14 -22.90
C GLY A 18 -3.57 9.59 -23.33
N HIS A 19 -4.51 10.31 -22.71
CA HIS A 19 -4.63 11.76 -22.88
C HIS A 19 -4.05 12.46 -21.68
N LEU A 20 -3.09 13.36 -21.90
CA LEU A 20 -2.55 14.22 -20.86
C LEU A 20 -3.64 15.19 -20.39
N SER A 21 -4.10 15.05 -19.14
CA SER A 21 -5.09 15.95 -18.54
C SER A 21 -4.45 17.22 -18.01
N TYR A 22 -3.34 17.07 -17.29
CA TYR A 22 -2.50 18.18 -16.83
C TYR A 22 -1.09 17.69 -16.49
N SER A 23 -0.15 18.62 -16.45
CA SER A 23 1.25 18.35 -16.09
C SER A 23 1.78 19.43 -15.16
N THR A 24 2.71 19.05 -14.29
CA THR A 24 3.48 19.92 -13.41
C THR A 24 4.96 19.60 -13.56
N ASP A 25 5.83 20.33 -12.89
CA ASP A 25 7.27 20.03 -12.88
C ASP A 25 7.60 18.68 -12.21
N LEU A 26 6.69 18.17 -11.36
CA LEU A 26 6.91 16.96 -10.57
C LEU A 26 6.10 15.75 -11.06
N GLY A 27 5.12 15.94 -11.94
CA GLY A 27 4.30 14.84 -12.40
C GLY A 27 3.20 15.25 -13.38
N SER A 28 2.51 14.25 -13.89
CA SER A 28 1.43 14.42 -14.87
C SER A 28 0.25 13.53 -14.55
N CYS A 29 -0.94 13.97 -14.93
CA CYS A 29 -2.16 13.18 -14.89
C CYS A 29 -2.55 12.73 -16.29
N ILE A 30 -2.65 11.44 -16.50
CA ILE A 30 -2.98 10.82 -17.77
C ILE A 30 -4.34 10.15 -17.64
N ASN A 31 -5.27 10.47 -18.53
CA ASN A 31 -6.56 9.80 -18.64
C ASN A 31 -6.46 8.71 -19.72
N GLY A 32 -6.61 7.46 -19.35
CA GLY A 32 -6.52 6.31 -20.25
C GLY A 32 -6.63 4.98 -19.51
N ASP A 33 -6.72 3.89 -20.25
CA ASP A 33 -6.59 2.56 -19.67
C ASP A 33 -5.15 2.38 -19.16
N SER A 34 -5.03 2.14 -17.85
CA SER A 34 -3.73 2.06 -17.19
C SER A 34 -2.86 0.93 -17.72
N LEU A 35 -3.46 -0.18 -18.18
CA LEU A 35 -2.75 -1.30 -18.79
C LEU A 35 -2.12 -0.90 -20.12
N GLU A 36 -2.89 -0.21 -20.98
CA GLU A 36 -2.41 0.23 -22.28
C GLU A 36 -1.36 1.34 -22.14
N VAL A 37 -1.58 2.29 -21.24
CA VAL A 37 -0.61 3.35 -20.96
C VAL A 37 0.69 2.77 -20.40
N LEU A 38 0.61 1.82 -19.47
CA LEU A 38 1.79 1.22 -18.85
C LEU A 38 2.67 0.47 -19.86
N LYS A 39 2.07 -0.16 -20.87
CA LYS A 39 2.82 -0.85 -21.95
C LYS A 39 3.76 0.08 -22.71
N GLU A 40 3.45 1.36 -22.80
CA GLU A 40 4.26 2.34 -23.54
C GLU A 40 5.49 2.82 -22.78
N PHE A 41 5.58 2.58 -21.45
CA PHE A 41 6.77 2.89 -20.67
C PHE A 41 7.91 1.92 -21.01
N ASP A 42 9.13 2.42 -20.90
CA ASP A 42 10.32 1.59 -21.09
C ASP A 42 10.43 0.55 -19.96
N ASP A 43 10.97 -0.62 -20.27
CA ASP A 43 11.23 -1.65 -19.28
C ASP A 43 12.22 -1.12 -18.23
N LYS A 44 12.05 -1.56 -16.98
CA LYS A 44 12.91 -1.18 -15.85
C LYS A 44 13.07 0.33 -15.66
N SER A 45 12.02 1.12 -15.97
CA SER A 45 12.05 2.58 -15.85
C SER A 45 11.37 3.11 -14.58
N ILE A 46 10.47 2.34 -13.97
CA ILE A 46 9.62 2.77 -12.86
C ILE A 46 10.22 2.31 -11.51
N ASP A 47 10.34 3.23 -10.57
CA ASP A 47 10.81 2.92 -9.22
C ASP A 47 9.69 2.38 -8.33
N LEU A 48 8.46 2.90 -8.48
CA LEU A 48 7.34 2.57 -7.62
C LEU A 48 6.02 2.65 -8.38
N LEU A 49 5.22 1.58 -8.28
CA LEU A 49 3.80 1.55 -8.65
C LEU A 49 2.95 1.43 -7.39
N ILE A 50 1.91 2.27 -7.28
CA ILE A 50 0.92 2.18 -6.21
C ILE A 50 -0.47 2.14 -6.85
N THR A 51 -1.29 1.19 -6.43
CA THR A 51 -2.67 1.09 -6.92
C THR A 51 -3.63 0.60 -5.84
N SER A 52 -4.86 1.10 -5.91
CA SER A 52 -6.03 0.54 -5.24
C SER A 52 -7.03 0.15 -6.33
N PRO A 53 -6.91 -1.05 -6.92
CA PRO A 53 -7.76 -1.47 -8.02
C PRO A 53 -9.21 -1.64 -7.55
N PRO A 54 -10.20 -1.62 -8.46
CA PRO A 54 -11.57 -1.93 -8.11
C PRO A 54 -11.65 -3.28 -7.37
N PHE A 55 -12.20 -3.29 -6.15
CA PHE A 55 -12.30 -4.53 -5.36
C PHE A 55 -13.33 -5.48 -5.98
N ALA A 56 -13.13 -6.77 -5.84
CA ALA A 56 -14.06 -7.81 -6.30
C ALA A 56 -15.35 -7.86 -5.43
N LEU A 57 -16.05 -6.74 -5.35
CA LEU A 57 -17.28 -6.58 -4.58
C LEU A 57 -18.47 -7.21 -5.32
N GLN A 58 -19.48 -7.64 -4.57
CA GLN A 58 -20.71 -8.20 -5.14
C GLN A 58 -21.57 -7.17 -5.88
N ARG A 59 -21.46 -5.89 -5.50
CA ARG A 59 -22.18 -4.80 -6.16
C ARG A 59 -21.30 -4.21 -7.25
N GLN A 60 -21.81 -4.26 -8.47
CA GLN A 60 -21.18 -3.60 -9.59
C GLN A 60 -21.12 -2.10 -9.36
N LYS A 61 -19.97 -1.51 -9.58
CA LYS A 61 -19.72 -0.07 -9.53
C LYS A 61 -19.84 0.52 -10.91
N GLU A 62 -20.17 1.81 -11.02
CA GLU A 62 -20.27 2.51 -12.31
C GLU A 62 -18.96 2.48 -13.11
N TYR A 63 -17.82 2.51 -12.42
CA TYR A 63 -16.48 2.40 -13.01
C TYR A 63 -16.06 0.95 -13.32
N GLY A 64 -16.98 -0.03 -13.15
CA GLY A 64 -16.71 -1.45 -13.34
C GLY A 64 -15.95 -2.10 -12.18
N ASN A 65 -16.17 -3.38 -12.00
CA ASN A 65 -15.35 -4.26 -11.16
C ASN A 65 -15.54 -5.68 -11.67
N GLN A 66 -14.46 -6.47 -11.64
CA GLN A 66 -14.46 -7.84 -12.11
C GLN A 66 -15.19 -8.76 -11.13
N ALA A 67 -15.79 -9.82 -11.65
CA ALA A 67 -16.36 -10.88 -10.83
C ALA A 67 -15.27 -11.58 -10.01
N GLN A 68 -15.59 -12.07 -8.82
CA GLN A 68 -14.60 -12.64 -7.90
C GLN A 68 -13.84 -13.84 -8.51
N ASN A 69 -14.45 -14.60 -9.40
CA ASN A 69 -13.85 -15.75 -10.09
C ASN A 69 -12.88 -15.34 -11.20
N GLU A 70 -13.03 -14.15 -11.77
CA GLU A 70 -12.21 -13.64 -12.88
C GLU A 70 -11.17 -12.62 -12.40
N TYR A 71 -11.36 -12.08 -11.21
CA TYR A 71 -10.58 -10.99 -10.66
C TYR A 71 -9.08 -11.28 -10.62
N VAL A 72 -8.73 -12.48 -10.20
CA VAL A 72 -7.32 -12.88 -10.02
C VAL A 72 -6.62 -12.87 -11.37
N ASP A 73 -7.17 -13.53 -12.37
CA ASP A 73 -6.55 -13.64 -13.68
C ASP A 73 -6.49 -12.27 -14.39
N TRP A 74 -7.55 -11.46 -14.27
CA TRP A 74 -7.58 -10.07 -14.75
C TRP A 74 -6.45 -9.22 -14.14
N PHE A 75 -6.24 -9.29 -12.82
CA PHE A 75 -5.21 -8.48 -12.17
C PHE A 75 -3.79 -8.98 -12.47
N LEU A 76 -3.62 -10.29 -12.66
CA LEU A 76 -2.31 -10.86 -13.00
C LEU A 76 -1.79 -10.37 -14.35
N GLU A 77 -2.65 -10.08 -15.32
CA GLU A 77 -2.24 -9.47 -16.60
C GLU A 77 -1.58 -8.11 -16.37
N PHE A 78 -2.20 -7.26 -15.55
CA PHE A 78 -1.64 -5.98 -15.16
C PHE A 78 -0.32 -6.15 -14.38
N ALA A 79 -0.32 -7.04 -13.39
CA ALA A 79 0.84 -7.27 -12.53
C ALA A 79 2.05 -7.80 -13.31
N LYS A 80 1.84 -8.61 -14.36
CA LYS A 80 2.90 -9.08 -15.25
C LYS A 80 3.58 -7.93 -15.97
N ILE A 81 2.80 -7.04 -16.58
CA ILE A 81 3.35 -5.86 -17.28
C ILE A 81 4.01 -4.90 -16.27
N ALA A 82 3.37 -4.68 -15.12
CA ALA A 82 3.95 -3.88 -14.04
C ALA A 82 5.35 -4.35 -13.66
N LYS A 83 5.58 -5.68 -13.57
CA LYS A 83 6.88 -6.25 -13.25
C LYS A 83 7.95 -5.94 -14.30
N GLU A 84 7.58 -5.98 -15.58
CA GLU A 84 8.50 -5.67 -16.70
C GLU A 84 8.94 -4.19 -16.65
N LYS A 85 8.04 -3.29 -16.25
CA LYS A 85 8.29 -1.84 -16.20
C LYS A 85 9.01 -1.39 -14.93
N LEU A 86 8.93 -2.17 -13.85
CA LEU A 86 9.63 -1.89 -12.61
C LEU A 86 11.14 -2.16 -12.73
N LYS A 87 11.94 -1.28 -12.12
CA LYS A 87 13.39 -1.51 -11.93
C LYS A 87 13.64 -2.75 -11.07
N ASP A 88 14.83 -3.31 -11.13
CA ASP A 88 15.21 -4.48 -10.32
C ASP A 88 15.06 -4.22 -8.80
N THR A 89 15.24 -2.97 -8.36
CA THR A 89 14.98 -2.53 -6.98
C THR A 89 13.60 -1.89 -6.80
N GLY A 90 12.74 -2.00 -7.79
CA GLY A 90 11.43 -1.36 -7.84
C GLY A 90 10.41 -2.03 -6.93
N SER A 91 9.38 -1.26 -6.59
CA SER A 91 8.33 -1.66 -5.66
C SER A 91 6.94 -1.55 -6.29
N PHE A 92 6.06 -2.48 -5.95
CA PHE A 92 4.66 -2.48 -6.34
C PHE A 92 3.76 -2.59 -5.10
N VAL A 93 3.01 -1.54 -4.79
CA VAL A 93 2.12 -1.50 -3.63
C VAL A 93 0.66 -1.63 -4.09
N VAL A 94 -0.05 -2.59 -3.51
CA VAL A 94 -1.45 -2.90 -3.84
C VAL A 94 -2.31 -2.80 -2.59
N ASP A 95 -3.24 -1.81 -2.54
CA ASP A 95 -4.30 -1.75 -1.53
C ASP A 95 -5.48 -2.58 -1.99
N LEU A 96 -5.84 -3.60 -1.23
CA LEU A 96 -6.92 -4.50 -1.57
C LEU A 96 -7.77 -4.88 -0.36
N GLY A 97 -9.06 -4.55 -0.42
CA GLY A 97 -10.02 -4.90 0.61
C GLY A 97 -10.58 -6.31 0.46
N GLY A 98 -10.91 -6.92 1.59
CA GLY A 98 -11.60 -8.20 1.62
C GLY A 98 -13.05 -8.09 1.14
N ALA A 99 -13.60 -9.21 0.67
CA ALA A 99 -15.00 -9.33 0.27
C ALA A 99 -15.64 -10.59 0.87
N TYR A 100 -16.97 -10.63 0.85
CA TYR A 100 -17.74 -11.82 1.21
C TYR A 100 -18.22 -12.56 -0.05
N CYS A 101 -18.42 -13.87 0.07
CA CYS A 101 -19.09 -14.65 -0.96
C CYS A 101 -20.54 -14.20 -1.12
N LYS A 102 -21.06 -14.20 -2.35
CA LYS A 102 -22.43 -13.75 -2.65
C LYS A 102 -23.45 -14.51 -1.82
N GLY A 103 -24.31 -13.78 -1.11
CA GLY A 103 -25.42 -14.32 -0.32
C GLY A 103 -25.02 -15.12 0.93
N ARG A 104 -23.73 -15.17 1.30
CA ARG A 104 -23.22 -15.99 2.40
C ARG A 104 -22.36 -15.19 3.37
N PRO A 105 -22.45 -15.42 4.70
CA PRO A 105 -21.60 -14.79 5.71
C PRO A 105 -20.20 -15.45 5.78
N VAL A 106 -19.59 -15.71 4.60
CA VAL A 106 -18.32 -16.38 4.43
C VAL A 106 -17.38 -15.46 3.63
N ARG A 107 -16.15 -15.32 4.08
CA ARG A 107 -15.13 -14.49 3.41
C ARG A 107 -14.73 -15.11 2.07
N SER A 108 -14.65 -14.30 1.04
CA SER A 108 -13.99 -14.68 -0.20
C SER A 108 -12.49 -14.71 0.00
N LEU A 109 -11.83 -15.68 -0.61
CA LEU A 109 -10.38 -15.82 -0.55
C LEU A 109 -9.68 -15.21 -1.78
N TYR A 110 -10.38 -14.42 -2.60
CA TYR A 110 -9.85 -13.90 -3.87
C TYR A 110 -8.53 -13.14 -3.69
N GLN A 111 -8.47 -12.30 -2.67
CA GLN A 111 -7.27 -11.50 -2.38
C GLN A 111 -6.06 -12.38 -2.01
N TYR A 112 -6.26 -13.40 -1.19
CA TYR A 112 -5.17 -14.32 -0.81
C TYR A 112 -4.71 -15.19 -1.98
N ARG A 113 -5.64 -15.58 -2.87
CA ARG A 113 -5.28 -16.29 -4.11
C ARG A 113 -4.46 -15.39 -5.03
N LEU A 114 -4.81 -14.09 -5.11
CA LEU A 114 -4.03 -13.11 -5.85
C LEU A 114 -2.63 -12.99 -5.26
N LEU A 115 -2.52 -12.80 -3.95
CA LEU A 115 -1.24 -12.70 -3.25
C LEU A 115 -0.32 -13.91 -3.57
N ILE A 116 -0.86 -15.12 -3.42
CA ILE A 116 -0.10 -16.35 -3.68
C ILE A 116 0.35 -16.41 -5.15
N LYS A 117 -0.54 -16.15 -6.09
CA LYS A 117 -0.19 -16.18 -7.53
C LYS A 117 0.80 -15.08 -7.93
N MET A 118 0.74 -13.91 -7.32
CA MET A 118 1.75 -12.86 -7.54
C MET A 118 3.15 -13.34 -7.18
N VAL A 119 3.27 -14.08 -6.08
CA VAL A 119 4.55 -14.63 -5.62
C VAL A 119 4.93 -15.88 -6.44
N ASP A 120 4.05 -16.90 -6.48
CA ASP A 120 4.37 -18.21 -7.01
C ASP A 120 4.45 -18.24 -8.54
N GLU A 121 3.54 -17.51 -9.25
CA GLU A 121 3.46 -17.56 -10.71
C GLU A 121 4.23 -16.41 -11.36
N LEU A 122 4.16 -15.18 -10.80
CA LEU A 122 4.84 -14.02 -11.36
C LEU A 122 6.22 -13.77 -10.75
N GLY A 123 6.56 -14.46 -9.66
CA GLY A 123 7.86 -14.35 -9.01
C GLY A 123 8.12 -12.98 -8.38
N TYR A 124 7.09 -12.30 -7.88
CA TYR A 124 7.26 -11.17 -7.00
C TYR A 124 7.72 -11.63 -5.61
N ASN A 125 8.45 -10.78 -4.90
CA ASN A 125 8.71 -10.97 -3.48
C ASN A 125 7.71 -10.15 -2.68
N LEU A 126 7.07 -10.72 -1.66
CA LEU A 126 6.29 -9.96 -0.68
C LEU A 126 7.27 -9.35 0.31
N ALA A 127 7.60 -8.06 0.12
CA ALA A 127 8.58 -7.37 0.95
C ALA A 127 8.00 -7.02 2.32
N GLU A 128 6.74 -6.56 2.38
CA GLU A 128 6.07 -6.21 3.63
C GLU A 128 4.55 -6.26 3.45
N GLU A 129 3.84 -6.41 4.55
CA GLU A 129 2.39 -6.38 4.64
C GLU A 129 1.96 -5.27 5.60
N PHE A 130 1.24 -4.26 5.09
CA PHE A 130 0.66 -3.21 5.89
C PHE A 130 -0.84 -3.42 6.07
N PHE A 131 -1.36 -3.02 7.20
CA PHE A 131 -2.78 -3.10 7.55
C PHE A 131 -3.33 -1.69 7.71
N TRP A 132 -4.11 -1.25 6.74
CA TRP A 132 -4.79 0.04 6.86
C TRP A 132 -6.08 -0.13 7.67
N TYR A 133 -6.03 0.31 8.91
CA TYR A 133 -7.18 0.37 9.80
C TYR A 133 -7.88 1.72 9.67
N ASN A 134 -9.14 1.69 9.20
CA ASN A 134 -9.99 2.86 9.14
C ASN A 134 -10.98 2.87 10.33
N PRO A 135 -10.73 3.65 11.39
CA PRO A 135 -11.61 3.69 12.57
C PRO A 135 -13.00 4.24 12.24
N SER A 136 -13.10 5.12 11.23
CA SER A 136 -14.34 5.79 10.81
C SER A 136 -15.19 4.95 9.85
N LYS A 137 -14.75 3.76 9.45
CA LYS A 137 -15.50 2.93 8.49
C LYS A 137 -16.86 2.53 9.05
N LEU A 138 -17.90 2.77 8.27
CA LEU A 138 -19.27 2.39 8.64
C LEU A 138 -19.40 0.86 8.76
N PRO A 139 -20.36 0.38 9.61
CA PRO A 139 -20.60 -1.06 9.77
C PRO A 139 -20.96 -1.73 8.43
N SER A 140 -20.04 -2.53 7.91
CA SER A 140 -20.15 -3.22 6.62
C SER A 140 -19.59 -4.64 6.74
N PRO A 141 -20.12 -5.63 6.01
CA PRO A 141 -21.33 -5.59 5.16
C PRO A 141 -22.62 -5.50 5.98
N ILE A 142 -23.56 -4.69 5.52
CA ILE A 142 -24.79 -4.33 6.24
C ILE A 142 -25.59 -5.56 6.67
N GLU A 143 -25.73 -6.56 5.79
CA GLU A 143 -26.53 -7.76 6.07
C GLU A 143 -26.02 -8.53 7.28
N TRP A 144 -24.73 -8.77 7.37
CA TRP A 144 -24.15 -9.61 8.41
C TRP A 144 -23.75 -8.87 9.68
N VAL A 145 -23.38 -7.59 9.55
CA VAL A 145 -22.93 -6.74 10.66
C VAL A 145 -24.10 -6.02 11.31
N ASN A 146 -24.88 -5.29 10.53
CA ASN A 146 -25.96 -4.42 11.05
C ASN A 146 -27.26 -5.16 11.28
N LYS A 147 -27.75 -5.90 10.27
CA LYS A 147 -29.07 -6.54 10.34
C LYS A 147 -29.01 -7.80 11.19
N ARG A 148 -28.14 -8.75 10.84
CA ARG A 148 -28.04 -10.04 11.53
C ARG A 148 -27.13 -10.05 12.75
N LYS A 149 -26.22 -9.09 12.87
CA LYS A 149 -25.29 -8.94 14.00
C LYS A 149 -24.45 -10.19 14.31
N ILE A 150 -24.04 -10.91 13.27
CA ILE A 150 -23.26 -12.17 13.39
C ILE A 150 -21.81 -12.04 12.93
N ARG A 151 -21.38 -10.84 12.55
CA ARG A 151 -19.98 -10.53 12.16
C ARG A 151 -19.59 -9.15 12.67
N ALA A 152 -18.30 -8.97 12.94
CA ALA A 152 -17.73 -7.66 13.19
C ALA A 152 -17.68 -6.82 11.91
N LYS A 153 -17.62 -5.50 12.05
CA LYS A 153 -17.45 -4.60 10.90
C LYS A 153 -16.09 -4.81 10.24
N ASP A 154 -16.08 -4.74 8.92
CA ASP A 154 -14.87 -4.82 8.13
C ASP A 154 -14.20 -3.44 8.09
N SER A 155 -13.11 -3.25 8.81
CA SER A 155 -12.46 -1.95 8.97
C SER A 155 -10.98 -1.95 8.63
N VAL A 156 -10.46 -3.06 8.11
CA VAL A 156 -9.06 -3.20 7.72
C VAL A 156 -8.97 -3.55 6.23
N ASN A 157 -8.11 -2.86 5.52
CA ASN A 157 -7.62 -3.29 4.20
C ASN A 157 -6.16 -3.73 4.34
N THR A 158 -5.76 -4.67 3.51
CA THR A 158 -4.35 -5.05 3.37
C THR A 158 -3.71 -4.23 2.26
N ASN A 159 -2.52 -3.68 2.55
CA ASN A 159 -1.67 -3.04 1.57
C ASN A 159 -0.42 -3.90 1.43
N TRP A 160 -0.31 -4.62 0.36
CA TRP A 160 0.83 -5.47 0.10
C TRP A 160 1.90 -4.71 -0.65
N TRP A 161 3.10 -4.75 -0.11
CA TRP A 161 4.28 -4.25 -0.77
C TRP A 161 5.02 -5.41 -1.43
N PHE A 162 4.89 -5.50 -2.73
CA PHE A 162 5.66 -6.40 -3.56
C PHE A 162 6.92 -5.73 -4.09
N SER A 163 7.94 -6.53 -4.39
CA SER A 163 9.18 -6.07 -5.02
C SER A 163 9.66 -7.03 -6.10
N VAL A 164 10.47 -6.52 -7.02
CA VAL A 164 11.05 -7.32 -8.10
C VAL A 164 12.17 -8.21 -7.55
N SER A 165 12.96 -7.68 -6.61
CA SER A 165 14.01 -8.43 -5.90
C SER A 165 13.69 -8.51 -4.41
N ASP A 166 14.42 -9.36 -3.68
CA ASP A 166 14.32 -9.48 -2.21
C ASP A 166 14.87 -8.25 -1.46
N MET A 167 15.62 -7.38 -2.16
CA MET A 167 16.19 -6.14 -1.60
C MET A 167 15.70 -4.91 -2.35
N PRO A 168 14.44 -4.50 -2.20
CA PRO A 168 13.94 -3.28 -2.81
C PRO A 168 14.63 -2.05 -2.24
N LYS A 169 14.65 -0.96 -3.02
CA LYS A 169 15.17 0.32 -2.55
C LYS A 169 14.26 0.89 -1.47
N ALA A 170 14.69 0.84 -0.23
CA ALA A 170 13.97 1.33 0.93
C ALA A 170 14.92 1.86 1.99
N ASP A 171 14.47 2.89 2.72
CA ASP A 171 15.18 3.41 3.90
C ASP A 171 14.15 3.85 4.94
N VAL A 172 14.03 3.08 6.00
CA VAL A 172 13.10 3.34 7.12
C VAL A 172 13.40 4.66 7.83
N LYS A 173 14.60 5.19 7.73
CA LYS A 173 14.97 6.49 8.33
C LYS A 173 14.15 7.65 7.79
N ASN A 174 13.63 7.54 6.57
CA ASN A 174 12.79 8.57 5.94
C ASN A 174 11.36 8.62 6.50
N VAL A 175 10.94 7.63 7.28
CA VAL A 175 9.57 7.47 7.79
C VAL A 175 9.51 7.26 9.30
N LEU A 176 10.57 7.60 10.03
CA LEU A 176 10.58 7.47 11.49
C LEU A 176 9.47 8.32 12.13
N VAL A 177 8.88 7.77 13.18
CA VAL A 177 7.86 8.44 13.99
C VAL A 177 8.47 8.92 15.31
N PRO A 178 7.86 9.91 15.99
CA PRO A 178 8.35 10.38 17.28
C PRO A 178 8.46 9.24 18.30
N TYR A 179 9.52 9.27 19.11
CA TYR A 179 9.65 8.33 20.22
C TYR A 179 8.49 8.43 21.21
N SER A 180 8.10 7.29 21.76
CA SER A 180 7.21 7.22 22.92
C SER A 180 7.81 7.92 24.14
N ASP A 181 6.97 8.35 25.08
CA ASP A 181 7.45 9.01 26.30
C ASP A 181 8.35 8.10 27.15
N SER A 182 8.13 6.78 27.08
CA SER A 182 9.01 5.79 27.73
C SER A 182 10.40 5.79 27.09
N MET A 183 10.49 5.82 25.78
CA MET A 183 11.77 5.89 25.08
C MET A 183 12.48 7.22 25.31
N LYS A 184 11.75 8.34 25.30
CA LYS A 184 12.33 9.65 25.63
C LYS A 184 12.93 9.70 27.04
N ARG A 185 12.27 9.05 28.03
CA ARG A 185 12.81 8.92 29.40
C ARG A 185 14.06 8.07 29.45
N LEU A 186 14.07 6.94 28.71
CA LEU A 186 15.24 6.07 28.61
C LEU A 186 16.46 6.81 28.03
N LEU A 187 16.28 7.54 26.95
CA LEU A 187 17.37 8.32 26.33
C LEU A 187 17.92 9.39 27.28
N LYS A 188 17.05 10.07 28.04
CA LYS A 188 17.45 11.06 29.04
C LYS A 188 18.21 10.47 30.24
N SER A 189 18.01 9.20 30.54
CA SER A 189 18.65 8.53 31.69
C SER A 189 20.03 7.94 31.39
N GLU A 190 20.56 8.20 30.17
CA GLU A 190 21.85 7.69 29.72
C GLU A 190 22.00 6.17 29.91
N GLY A 191 20.89 5.45 29.82
CA GLY A 191 20.85 3.99 29.95
C GLY A 191 20.75 3.47 31.38
N THR A 192 20.79 4.32 32.41
CA THR A 192 20.72 3.88 33.83
C THR A 192 19.33 3.36 34.22
N TYR A 193 18.30 3.72 33.45
CA TYR A 193 16.90 3.35 33.69
C TYR A 193 16.55 1.90 33.27
N TYR A 194 17.36 1.31 32.38
CA TYR A 194 17.05 0.01 31.82
C TYR A 194 18.16 -1.02 32.03
N THR A 195 17.87 -2.05 32.79
CA THR A 195 18.73 -3.22 32.89
C THR A 195 18.14 -4.35 32.04
N PRO A 196 18.88 -4.85 31.02
CA PRO A 196 18.42 -5.98 30.22
C PRO A 196 18.13 -7.18 31.12
N LYS A 197 16.95 -7.77 31.00
CA LYS A 197 16.59 -9.01 31.69
C LYS A 197 16.36 -10.10 30.66
N GLU A 198 16.87 -11.27 30.96
CA GLU A 198 16.50 -12.46 30.20
C GLU A 198 15.01 -12.72 30.36
N ARG A 199 14.30 -12.91 29.26
CA ARG A 199 12.88 -13.26 29.28
C ARG A 199 12.71 -14.77 29.40
N PRO A 200 11.59 -15.28 29.93
CA PRO A 200 11.32 -16.73 29.97
C PRO A 200 11.37 -17.42 28.62
N SER A 201 11.23 -16.66 27.54
CA SER A 201 11.36 -17.13 26.15
C SER A 201 12.79 -17.28 25.65
N GLY A 202 13.81 -17.04 26.51
CA GLY A 202 15.23 -17.07 26.11
C GLY A 202 15.69 -15.84 25.30
N HIS A 203 14.81 -14.86 25.08
CA HIS A 203 15.20 -13.61 24.42
C HIS A 203 15.99 -12.72 25.37
N VAL A 204 17.25 -12.48 25.03
CA VAL A 204 18.07 -11.45 25.66
C VAL A 204 17.83 -10.13 24.93
N MET A 205 17.37 -9.11 25.64
CA MET A 205 17.24 -7.77 25.07
C MET A 205 18.62 -7.11 24.96
N SER A 206 18.88 -6.48 23.82
CA SER A 206 20.13 -5.75 23.57
C SER A 206 20.33 -4.63 24.61
N ASP A 207 21.54 -4.43 25.04
CA ASP A 207 21.99 -3.28 25.86
C ASP A 207 22.05 -1.95 25.08
N LYS A 208 21.87 -2.03 23.73
CA LYS A 208 21.91 -0.87 22.82
C LYS A 208 20.57 -0.15 22.68
N PHE A 209 19.62 -0.39 23.55
CA PHE A 209 18.29 0.27 23.51
C PHE A 209 18.33 1.78 23.82
N ASN A 210 19.42 2.27 24.39
CA ASN A 210 19.63 3.66 24.79
C ASN A 210 20.29 4.53 23.69
N VAL A 211 20.41 4.02 22.48
CA VAL A 211 20.96 4.78 21.35
C VAL A 211 19.84 5.58 20.69
N ASP A 212 20.08 6.87 20.50
CA ASP A 212 19.18 7.74 19.74
C ASP A 212 19.38 7.53 18.23
N ASN A 213 18.35 7.00 17.56
CA ASN A 213 18.32 6.78 16.12
C ASN A 213 17.48 7.84 15.38
N GLY A 214 17.14 8.96 16.02
CA GLY A 214 16.35 10.04 15.44
C GLY A 214 14.84 9.83 15.48
N GLY A 215 14.37 8.66 15.92
CA GLY A 215 12.95 8.31 16.00
C GLY A 215 12.73 6.80 16.09
N ALA A 216 11.48 6.42 16.28
CA ALA A 216 11.07 5.01 16.32
C ALA A 216 10.67 4.52 14.93
N ILE A 217 10.97 3.26 14.63
CA ILE A 217 10.49 2.60 13.42
C ILE A 217 8.95 2.52 13.49
N PRO A 218 8.22 2.95 12.45
CA PRO A 218 6.76 2.89 12.43
C PRO A 218 6.25 1.46 12.45
N SER A 219 5.01 1.29 12.92
CA SER A 219 4.29 0.02 12.82
C SER A 219 3.78 -0.18 11.39
N ASN A 220 3.61 -1.43 10.99
CA ASN A 220 2.90 -1.80 9.77
C ASN A 220 1.37 -1.66 9.89
N LEU A 221 0.84 -1.24 11.03
CA LEU A 221 -0.56 -0.87 11.22
C LEU A 221 -0.76 0.62 10.98
N LEU A 222 -1.44 0.97 9.88
CA LEU A 222 -1.75 2.33 9.48
C LEU A 222 -3.14 2.73 10.01
N GLN A 223 -3.18 3.53 11.06
CA GLN A 223 -4.43 4.04 11.64
C GLN A 223 -4.78 5.38 11.01
N ILE A 224 -5.39 5.34 9.83
CA ILE A 224 -5.71 6.53 9.04
C ILE A 224 -7.19 6.53 8.71
N PRO A 225 -7.99 7.51 9.19
CA PRO A 225 -9.38 7.65 8.77
C PRO A 225 -9.43 8.07 7.29
N ASN A 226 -10.39 7.57 6.54
CA ASN A 226 -10.59 7.95 5.14
C ASN A 226 -11.43 9.24 4.96
N SER A 227 -11.89 9.82 6.06
CA SER A 227 -12.63 11.07 6.08
C SER A 227 -12.01 12.01 7.10
N GLU A 228 -11.22 12.95 6.62
CA GLU A 228 -10.63 14.02 7.43
C GLU A 228 -11.23 15.35 6.98
N SER A 229 -12.21 15.86 7.74
CA SER A 229 -12.84 17.16 7.47
C SER A 229 -11.86 18.34 7.57
N ASN A 230 -10.70 18.15 8.21
CA ASN A 230 -9.67 19.15 8.44
C ASN A 230 -8.36 18.86 7.69
N SER A 231 -8.37 17.97 6.72
CA SER A 231 -7.16 17.64 5.99
C SER A 231 -6.63 18.87 5.24
N HIS A 232 -5.32 19.06 5.36
CA HIS A 232 -4.66 20.28 4.84
C HIS A 232 -4.83 20.42 3.31
N TYR A 233 -4.96 19.31 2.59
CA TYR A 233 -5.15 19.31 1.13
C TYR A 233 -6.54 19.82 0.72
N LEU A 234 -7.58 19.66 1.56
CA LEU A 234 -8.93 20.19 1.29
C LEU A 234 -8.96 21.72 1.19
N LYS A 235 -7.94 22.41 1.72
CA LYS A 235 -7.78 23.84 1.55
C LYS A 235 -7.39 24.23 0.13
N PHE A 236 -6.80 23.31 -0.62
CA PHE A 236 -6.32 23.50 -1.99
C PHE A 236 -7.20 22.83 -3.03
N CYS A 237 -7.90 21.75 -2.65
CA CYS A 237 -8.81 21.02 -3.51
C CYS A 237 -10.24 21.48 -3.23
N LYS A 238 -10.82 22.22 -4.16
CA LYS A 238 -12.23 22.65 -4.12
C LYS A 238 -13.15 21.64 -4.85
N CYS A 239 -12.83 20.38 -4.76
CA CYS A 239 -13.61 19.30 -5.38
C CYS A 239 -14.85 18.97 -4.55
#